data_91b4b710028233138490603068b9aea4
#
_entry.id   91b4b710028233138490603068b9aea4
#
_cell.length_a   1.000
_cell.length_b   1.000
_cell.length_c   1.000
_cell.angle_alpha   90.00
_cell.angle_beta   90.00
_cell.angle_gamma   90.00
#
_symmetry.space_group_name_H-M   'P 1'
#
loop_
_entity.id
_entity.type
_entity.pdbx_description
1 polymer ?
#
loop_
_entity_poly.entity_id
_entity_poly.type
_entity_poly.pdbx_seq_one_letter_code
_entity_poly.pdbx_strand_id
1 'polypeptide(L)'
;MDFQAFVDSFSQAAVVISVEKKEEGKYGDIRFVAGNSGYKALQPNFYDNAIYSDIVPKEPNYEAFCYRCAVLKQHLHAYVETKSMDTWVDGTYIPLDSSVDTDRLSYMVFTFYFTKNPDAQLMSDLSMESANFVVQTCINLRGADNFIEAMNKVIADIQEKTDSFCSVIFMIDEEADKIAPLCSKYRNDEATIDDFMKFLSKDVVYSWVRMLKDRDSIFVKDQHDLEELEKINPVWAKSLRGAEVKSVVLVPLMQGKKIIGVLFVTNFNVEKFVEIKEFITLTAFFLSAEISNNLMLEKLEYMSNIDILTGIKNRNAMNARVDWHISNKMQVRTPFGIVFADLNGLKTCNDNYGHEEGDKLLKNAANLLKEVFPDDEIYRAGGDEFVVIVPGSEKADFEKKVSEIKKKSSYGNDVCFAIGSHWTEDAGKLRMAMHLADEAMYDDKDKFYKNHSDISRRT
;
A
#
# COMPACT_ATOMS: atom_id res chain seq x y z
N MET A 1 -26.86 -43.42 12.14
CA MET A 1 -25.85 -42.80 13.05
C MET A 1 -26.56 -41.72 13.86
N ASP A 2 -26.30 -41.66 15.16
CA ASP A 2 -26.78 -40.52 15.99
C ASP A 2 -25.74 -39.40 15.89
N PHE A 3 -26.05 -38.40 15.10
CA PHE A 3 -25.13 -37.28 14.84
C PHE A 3 -24.89 -36.39 16.06
N GLN A 4 -25.88 -36.27 16.96
CA GLN A 4 -25.69 -35.47 18.17
C GLN A 4 -24.74 -36.18 19.14
N ALA A 5 -24.95 -37.47 19.39
CA ALA A 5 -24.04 -38.25 20.23
C ALA A 5 -22.61 -38.31 19.63
N PHE A 6 -22.48 -38.34 18.29
CA PHE A 6 -21.19 -38.30 17.61
C PHE A 6 -20.48 -36.96 17.81
N VAL A 7 -21.17 -35.82 17.56
CA VAL A 7 -20.54 -34.53 17.66
C VAL A 7 -20.20 -34.13 19.09
N ASP A 8 -20.96 -34.63 20.07
CA ASP A 8 -20.71 -34.41 21.50
C ASP A 8 -19.46 -35.15 22.02
N SER A 9 -18.93 -36.09 21.25
CA SER A 9 -17.65 -36.78 21.59
C SER A 9 -16.42 -35.89 21.37
N PHE A 10 -16.55 -34.77 20.64
CA PHE A 10 -15.46 -33.83 20.39
C PHE A 10 -15.31 -32.82 21.54
N SER A 11 -14.09 -32.66 22.03
CA SER A 11 -13.76 -31.66 23.06
C SER A 11 -13.71 -30.23 22.53
N GLN A 12 -13.46 -30.06 21.22
CA GLN A 12 -13.44 -28.80 20.51
C GLN A 12 -14.84 -28.42 20.03
N ALA A 13 -15.03 -27.15 19.63
CA ALA A 13 -16.25 -26.76 18.93
C ALA A 13 -16.37 -27.59 17.64
N ALA A 14 -17.49 -28.28 17.48
CA ALA A 14 -17.70 -29.20 16.37
C ALA A 14 -19.15 -29.19 15.87
N VAL A 15 -19.33 -29.35 14.56
CA VAL A 15 -20.62 -29.42 13.89
C VAL A 15 -20.60 -30.49 12.79
N VAL A 16 -21.64 -31.32 12.75
CA VAL A 16 -21.90 -32.23 11.63
C VAL A 16 -22.61 -31.46 10.52
N ILE A 17 -22.09 -31.61 9.31
CA ILE A 17 -22.57 -30.91 8.12
C ILE A 17 -23.01 -31.94 7.08
N SER A 18 -24.16 -31.68 6.45
CA SER A 18 -24.61 -32.40 5.27
C SER A 18 -24.47 -31.53 4.02
N VAL A 19 -24.06 -32.14 2.91
CA VAL A 19 -23.96 -31.52 1.59
C VAL A 19 -24.85 -32.28 0.61
N GLU A 20 -25.77 -31.55 -0.04
CA GLU A 20 -26.63 -32.15 -1.07
C GLU A 20 -25.82 -32.35 -2.35
N LYS A 21 -25.82 -33.60 -2.84
CA LYS A 21 -25.21 -33.95 -4.12
C LYS A 21 -26.10 -33.50 -5.28
N LYS A 22 -25.52 -32.82 -6.26
CA LYS A 22 -26.14 -32.54 -7.56
C LYS A 22 -25.29 -33.17 -8.66
N GLU A 23 -25.62 -32.88 -9.90
CA GLU A 23 -24.84 -33.33 -11.06
C GLU A 23 -23.35 -32.98 -10.90
N GLU A 24 -22.51 -33.70 -11.61
CA GLU A 24 -21.05 -33.71 -11.50
C GLU A 24 -20.44 -32.30 -11.27
N GLY A 25 -19.76 -32.12 -10.14
CA GLY A 25 -19.12 -30.85 -9.74
C GLY A 25 -20.05 -29.79 -9.13
N LYS A 26 -21.37 -30.08 -9.00
CA LYS A 26 -22.33 -29.17 -8.37
C LYS A 26 -22.83 -29.72 -7.03
N TYR A 27 -23.09 -28.81 -6.11
CA TYR A 27 -23.70 -29.10 -4.81
C TYR A 27 -24.97 -28.28 -4.62
N GLY A 28 -25.86 -28.78 -3.78
CA GLY A 28 -27.08 -28.10 -3.37
C GLY A 28 -26.92 -27.48 -1.98
N ASP A 29 -27.97 -27.66 -1.16
CA ASP A 29 -27.99 -27.14 0.19
C ASP A 29 -26.87 -27.74 1.05
N ILE A 30 -26.22 -26.88 1.83
CA ILE A 30 -25.30 -27.25 2.90
C ILE A 30 -26.01 -26.94 4.21
N ARG A 31 -26.13 -27.95 5.10
CA ARG A 31 -26.86 -27.81 6.36
C ARG A 31 -26.04 -28.24 7.56
N PHE A 32 -26.18 -27.50 8.64
CA PHE A 32 -25.68 -27.87 9.96
C PHE A 32 -26.62 -28.86 10.62
N VAL A 33 -26.26 -30.12 10.64
CA VAL A 33 -27.14 -31.22 11.09
C VAL A 33 -27.22 -31.30 12.62
N ALA A 34 -26.06 -31.24 13.27
CA ALA A 34 -25.95 -31.29 14.73
C ALA A 34 -24.68 -30.57 15.19
N GLY A 35 -24.74 -29.78 16.25
CA GLY A 35 -23.59 -29.10 16.83
C GLY A 35 -23.42 -29.45 18.30
N ASN A 36 -22.18 -29.55 18.79
CA ASN A 36 -21.94 -29.74 20.22
C ASN A 36 -22.11 -28.44 21.03
N SER A 37 -22.03 -28.53 22.35
CA SER A 37 -22.18 -27.40 23.24
C SER A 37 -21.19 -26.27 22.96
N GLY A 38 -19.95 -26.58 22.56
CA GLY A 38 -18.93 -25.61 22.18
C GLY A 38 -19.32 -24.81 20.93
N TYR A 39 -19.83 -25.50 19.90
CA TYR A 39 -20.30 -24.84 18.67
C TYR A 39 -21.55 -23.99 18.94
N LYS A 40 -22.53 -24.51 19.67
CA LYS A 40 -23.77 -23.81 20.04
C LYS A 40 -23.49 -22.54 20.86
N ALA A 41 -22.49 -22.54 21.70
CA ALA A 41 -22.08 -21.34 22.46
C ALA A 41 -21.50 -20.22 21.58
N LEU A 42 -20.86 -20.57 20.46
CA LEU A 42 -20.29 -19.63 19.48
C LEU A 42 -21.33 -19.12 18.47
N GLN A 43 -22.40 -19.91 18.26
CA GLN A 43 -23.46 -19.59 17.30
C GLN A 43 -24.84 -19.59 18.00
N PRO A 44 -25.20 -18.49 18.67
CA PRO A 44 -26.46 -18.43 19.45
C PRO A 44 -27.73 -18.66 18.62
N ASN A 45 -27.66 -18.40 17.30
CA ASN A 45 -28.78 -18.60 16.37
C ASN A 45 -28.82 -20.01 15.79
N PHE A 46 -27.95 -20.93 16.24
CA PHE A 46 -27.91 -22.29 15.73
C PHE A 46 -29.19 -23.07 16.07
N TYR A 47 -29.69 -23.80 15.09
CA TYR A 47 -30.72 -24.83 15.25
C TYR A 47 -30.39 -26.05 14.36
N ASP A 48 -30.80 -27.22 14.80
CA ASP A 48 -30.49 -28.47 14.10
C ASP A 48 -31.08 -28.48 12.69
N ASN A 49 -30.32 -28.95 11.72
CA ASN A 49 -30.64 -29.00 10.30
C ASN A 49 -30.82 -27.61 9.61
N ALA A 50 -30.26 -26.56 10.19
CA ALA A 50 -30.26 -25.22 9.60
C ALA A 50 -29.51 -25.18 8.26
N ILE A 51 -29.98 -24.37 7.32
CA ILE A 51 -29.13 -24.00 6.16
C ILE A 51 -27.95 -23.17 6.71
N TYR A 52 -26.74 -23.52 6.33
CA TYR A 52 -25.55 -22.91 6.92
C TYR A 52 -25.51 -21.39 6.74
N SER A 53 -26.01 -20.87 5.60
CA SER A 53 -26.06 -19.45 5.29
C SER A 53 -27.04 -18.65 6.17
N ASP A 54 -27.93 -19.32 6.90
CA ASP A 54 -28.82 -18.69 7.88
C ASP A 54 -28.11 -18.44 9.22
N ILE A 55 -27.02 -19.14 9.47
CA ILE A 55 -26.26 -19.11 10.73
C ILE A 55 -24.94 -18.33 10.58
N VAL A 56 -24.23 -18.54 9.49
CA VAL A 56 -22.94 -17.87 9.19
C VAL A 56 -23.01 -17.20 7.82
N PRO A 57 -22.24 -16.14 7.59
CA PRO A 57 -22.17 -15.51 6.28
C PRO A 57 -21.79 -16.51 5.18
N LYS A 58 -22.44 -16.37 4.03
CA LYS A 58 -22.15 -17.23 2.88
C LYS A 58 -20.72 -17.03 2.42
N GLU A 59 -19.94 -18.11 2.46
CA GLU A 59 -18.52 -18.14 2.10
C GLU A 59 -18.25 -19.23 1.06
N PRO A 60 -17.95 -18.88 -0.20
CA PRO A 60 -17.73 -19.84 -1.28
C PRO A 60 -16.65 -20.87 -1.01
N ASN A 61 -15.62 -20.51 -0.24
CA ASN A 61 -14.59 -21.48 0.16
C ASN A 61 -15.09 -22.50 1.16
N TYR A 62 -15.83 -22.01 2.15
CA TYR A 62 -16.43 -22.91 3.11
C TYR A 62 -17.32 -23.92 2.40
N GLU A 63 -18.10 -23.47 1.42
CA GLU A 63 -18.91 -24.35 0.58
C GLU A 63 -18.07 -25.36 -0.21
N ALA A 64 -16.98 -24.89 -0.85
CA ALA A 64 -16.07 -25.75 -1.60
C ALA A 64 -15.36 -26.78 -0.70
N PHE A 65 -14.93 -26.36 0.51
CA PHE A 65 -14.34 -27.27 1.50
C PHE A 65 -15.36 -28.30 1.97
N CYS A 66 -16.60 -27.89 2.25
CA CYS A 66 -17.67 -28.82 2.60
C CYS A 66 -17.94 -29.84 1.49
N TYR A 67 -17.99 -29.40 0.23
CA TYR A 67 -18.17 -30.32 -0.92
C TYR A 67 -17.01 -31.30 -1.06
N ARG A 68 -15.77 -30.81 -1.06
CA ARG A 68 -14.56 -31.66 -1.18
C ARG A 68 -14.49 -32.68 -0.03
N CYS A 69 -14.79 -32.22 1.17
CA CYS A 69 -14.74 -33.09 2.34
C CYS A 69 -15.90 -34.10 2.34
N ALA A 70 -17.14 -33.65 2.25
CA ALA A 70 -18.29 -34.51 2.38
C ALA A 70 -18.46 -35.44 1.18
N VAL A 71 -18.35 -34.91 -0.06
CA VAL A 71 -18.68 -35.65 -1.30
C VAL A 71 -17.46 -36.33 -1.88
N LEU A 72 -16.30 -35.65 -1.97
CA LEU A 72 -15.07 -36.22 -2.51
C LEU A 72 -14.24 -36.94 -1.43
N LYS A 73 -14.71 -36.99 -0.17
CA LYS A 73 -14.11 -37.71 0.97
C LYS A 73 -12.66 -37.27 1.26
N GLN A 74 -12.35 -36.01 1.04
CA GLN A 74 -11.03 -35.46 1.33
C GLN A 74 -10.96 -34.98 2.80
N HIS A 75 -9.91 -35.35 3.52
CA HIS A 75 -9.56 -34.70 4.78
C HIS A 75 -8.94 -33.33 4.44
N LEU A 76 -9.49 -32.25 5.01
CA LEU A 76 -9.04 -30.90 4.72
C LEU A 76 -8.77 -30.17 6.03
N HIS A 77 -7.83 -29.25 5.98
CA HIS A 77 -7.48 -28.35 7.08
C HIS A 77 -7.48 -26.91 6.56
N ALA A 78 -7.94 -25.97 7.37
CA ALA A 78 -7.92 -24.56 7.03
C ALA A 78 -7.47 -23.75 8.24
N TYR A 79 -6.50 -22.88 8.03
CA TYR A 79 -6.03 -21.93 9.02
C TYR A 79 -6.24 -20.52 8.48
N VAL A 80 -7.25 -19.81 8.99
CA VAL A 80 -7.72 -18.54 8.43
C VAL A 80 -7.90 -17.48 9.52
N GLU A 81 -7.53 -16.25 9.19
CA GLU A 81 -7.80 -15.09 10.04
C GLU A 81 -9.28 -14.69 9.95
N THR A 82 -9.94 -14.53 11.10
CA THR A 82 -11.29 -13.96 11.19
C THR A 82 -11.20 -12.53 11.65
N LYS A 83 -11.24 -11.59 10.70
CA LYS A 83 -11.13 -10.14 10.99
C LYS A 83 -12.18 -9.62 11.94
N SER A 84 -13.41 -10.15 11.86
CA SER A 84 -14.51 -9.76 12.74
C SER A 84 -14.24 -10.06 14.22
N MET A 85 -13.36 -11.02 14.51
CA MET A 85 -13.07 -11.50 15.87
C MET A 85 -11.61 -11.23 16.28
N ASP A 86 -10.77 -10.69 15.39
CA ASP A 86 -9.32 -10.47 15.60
C ASP A 86 -8.61 -11.76 16.08
N THR A 87 -9.02 -12.91 15.50
CA THR A 87 -8.53 -14.25 15.86
C THR A 87 -8.30 -15.10 14.62
N TRP A 88 -7.46 -16.11 14.77
CA TRP A 88 -7.25 -17.14 13.76
C TRP A 88 -8.11 -18.37 14.08
N VAL A 89 -8.74 -18.94 13.06
CA VAL A 89 -9.48 -20.20 13.14
C VAL A 89 -8.62 -21.30 12.57
N ASP A 90 -8.33 -22.29 13.41
CA ASP A 90 -7.73 -23.55 13.02
C ASP A 90 -8.87 -24.57 12.89
N GLY A 91 -9.21 -24.91 11.64
CA GLY A 91 -10.37 -25.71 11.31
C GLY A 91 -10.02 -26.99 10.56
N THR A 92 -10.51 -28.11 11.04
CA THR A 92 -10.34 -29.43 10.42
C THR A 92 -11.67 -29.94 9.89
N TYR A 93 -11.67 -30.33 8.63
CA TYR A 93 -12.82 -30.90 7.91
C TYR A 93 -12.58 -32.40 7.74
N ILE A 94 -13.40 -33.22 8.38
CA ILE A 94 -13.24 -34.67 8.43
C ILE A 94 -14.42 -35.32 7.75
N PRO A 95 -14.25 -36.09 6.65
CA PRO A 95 -15.35 -36.80 5.98
C PRO A 95 -15.88 -37.91 6.87
N LEU A 96 -17.18 -38.08 6.90
CA LEU A 96 -17.78 -39.26 7.49
C LEU A 96 -17.75 -40.44 6.50
N ASP A 97 -17.76 -41.65 7.05
CA ASP A 97 -17.76 -42.86 6.24
C ASP A 97 -18.95 -42.89 5.26
N SER A 98 -18.71 -43.39 4.05
CA SER A 98 -19.73 -43.43 3.01
C SER A 98 -20.97 -44.26 3.36
N SER A 99 -20.88 -45.15 4.36
CA SER A 99 -22.02 -45.90 4.87
C SER A 99 -23.08 -45.03 5.56
N VAL A 100 -22.69 -43.80 5.96
CA VAL A 100 -23.59 -42.83 6.56
C VAL A 100 -24.30 -41.98 5.50
N ASP A 101 -23.75 -41.95 4.28
CA ASP A 101 -24.30 -41.16 3.16
C ASP A 101 -25.63 -41.75 2.67
N THR A 102 -26.43 -40.85 2.06
CA THR A 102 -27.63 -41.26 1.30
C THR A 102 -27.40 -40.99 -0.20
N ASP A 103 -28.35 -41.39 -1.03
CA ASP A 103 -28.29 -41.09 -2.46
C ASP A 103 -28.15 -39.57 -2.75
N ARG A 104 -28.71 -38.74 -1.87
CA ARG A 104 -28.76 -37.27 -2.03
C ARG A 104 -27.79 -36.48 -1.14
N LEU A 105 -27.39 -37.05 0.00
CA LEU A 105 -26.62 -36.30 1.02
C LEU A 105 -25.33 -37.06 1.35
N SER A 106 -24.25 -36.29 1.45
CA SER A 106 -22.99 -36.73 2.06
C SER A 106 -22.71 -35.95 3.33
N TYR A 107 -21.98 -36.53 4.25
CA TYR A 107 -21.76 -36.00 5.59
C TYR A 107 -20.27 -35.81 5.90
N MET A 108 -20.00 -34.80 6.72
CA MET A 108 -18.69 -34.52 7.29
C MET A 108 -18.84 -33.91 8.69
N VAL A 109 -17.76 -33.83 9.43
CA VAL A 109 -17.67 -33.01 10.65
C VAL A 109 -16.66 -31.91 10.44
N PHE A 110 -17.00 -30.70 10.88
CA PHE A 110 -16.11 -29.58 10.98
C PHE A 110 -15.84 -29.30 12.45
N THR A 111 -14.57 -29.31 12.84
CA THR A 111 -14.11 -28.97 14.18
C THR A 111 -13.06 -27.87 14.10
N PHE A 112 -13.09 -26.96 15.08
CA PHE A 112 -12.16 -25.82 15.06
C PHE A 112 -11.89 -25.26 16.46
N TYR A 113 -10.83 -24.47 16.55
CA TYR A 113 -10.54 -23.64 17.71
C TYR A 113 -9.97 -22.29 17.28
N PHE A 114 -10.02 -21.30 18.19
CA PHE A 114 -9.50 -19.97 17.94
C PHE A 114 -8.11 -19.80 18.54
N THR A 115 -7.22 -19.14 17.79
CA THR A 115 -5.91 -18.72 18.29
C THR A 115 -5.76 -17.21 18.11
N LYS A 116 -5.12 -16.52 19.10
CA LYS A 116 -4.91 -15.09 19.04
C LYS A 116 -3.69 -14.70 18.21
N ASN A 117 -2.69 -15.57 18.14
CA ASN A 117 -1.46 -15.33 17.40
C ASN A 117 -1.38 -16.26 16.21
N PRO A 118 -0.94 -15.78 15.03
CA PRO A 118 -0.71 -16.65 13.89
C PRO A 118 0.37 -17.70 14.21
N ASP A 119 0.10 -18.94 13.88
CA ASP A 119 1.07 -20.04 13.97
C ASP A 119 1.57 -20.39 12.57
N ALA A 120 2.84 -20.13 12.31
CA ALA A 120 3.45 -20.40 11.02
C ALA A 120 3.48 -21.90 10.67
N GLN A 121 3.44 -22.80 11.67
CA GLN A 121 3.40 -24.26 11.42
C GLN A 121 2.02 -24.69 10.91
N LEU A 122 0.94 -24.04 11.35
CA LEU A 122 -0.42 -24.32 10.91
C LEU A 122 -0.73 -23.76 9.52
N MET A 123 0.07 -22.79 9.05
CA MET A 123 0.03 -22.28 7.66
C MET A 123 0.63 -23.29 6.65
N SER A 124 1.20 -24.39 7.09
CA SER A 124 1.99 -25.31 6.26
C SER A 124 1.19 -26.31 5.42
N ASP A 125 -0.13 -26.34 5.52
CA ASP A 125 -0.98 -27.18 4.63
C ASP A 125 -1.25 -26.51 3.25
N LEU A 126 -0.65 -25.32 3.03
CA LEU A 126 -0.58 -24.71 1.72
C LEU A 126 0.20 -25.59 0.75
N SER A 127 -0.23 -25.62 -0.50
CA SER A 127 0.53 -26.36 -1.51
C SER A 127 2.00 -25.90 -1.48
N MET A 128 2.94 -26.82 -1.49
CA MET A 128 4.39 -26.52 -1.50
C MET A 128 4.73 -25.51 -2.61
N GLU A 129 3.99 -25.56 -3.70
CA GLU A 129 4.11 -24.66 -4.84
C GLU A 129 3.72 -23.21 -4.49
N SER A 130 2.61 -22.99 -3.78
CA SER A 130 2.18 -21.66 -3.35
C SER A 130 3.15 -21.06 -2.32
N ALA A 131 3.63 -21.88 -1.37
CA ALA A 131 4.63 -21.47 -0.40
C ALA A 131 5.96 -21.05 -1.08
N ASN A 132 6.45 -21.87 -2.00
CA ASN A 132 7.68 -21.57 -2.76
C ASN A 132 7.53 -20.29 -3.59
N PHE A 133 6.38 -20.08 -4.23
CA PHE A 133 6.11 -18.84 -4.98
C PHE A 133 6.21 -17.63 -4.08
N VAL A 134 5.57 -17.64 -2.92
CA VAL A 134 5.60 -16.51 -1.98
C VAL A 134 7.00 -16.23 -1.47
N VAL A 135 7.74 -17.28 -1.07
CA VAL A 135 9.14 -17.12 -0.62
C VAL A 135 10.01 -16.52 -1.74
N GLN A 136 9.88 -17.02 -2.96
CA GLN A 136 10.62 -16.49 -4.10
C GLN A 136 10.24 -15.03 -4.41
N THR A 137 8.95 -14.70 -4.31
CA THR A 137 8.45 -13.32 -4.46
C THR A 137 9.07 -12.39 -3.43
N CYS A 138 9.09 -12.78 -2.15
CA CYS A 138 9.72 -11.98 -1.09
C CYS A 138 11.22 -11.78 -1.31
N ILE A 139 11.93 -12.83 -1.72
CA ILE A 139 13.37 -12.73 -2.04
C ILE A 139 13.60 -11.76 -3.20
N ASN A 140 12.81 -11.88 -4.26
CA ASN A 140 12.93 -11.03 -5.45
C ASN A 140 12.64 -9.56 -5.13
N LEU A 141 11.63 -9.27 -4.30
CA LEU A 141 11.26 -7.90 -3.92
C LEU A 141 12.33 -7.25 -3.03
N ARG A 142 12.87 -7.99 -2.05
CA ARG A 142 13.89 -7.46 -1.12
C ARG A 142 15.26 -7.26 -1.77
N GLY A 143 15.58 -8.04 -2.79
CA GLY A 143 16.84 -7.94 -3.51
C GLY A 143 16.80 -7.00 -4.74
N ALA A 144 15.68 -6.33 -4.99
CA ALA A 144 15.50 -5.51 -6.18
C ALA A 144 16.02 -4.08 -5.96
N ASP A 145 16.82 -3.59 -6.91
CA ASP A 145 17.25 -2.18 -6.95
C ASP A 145 16.07 -1.24 -7.30
N ASN A 146 15.05 -1.76 -8.00
CA ASN A 146 13.85 -1.05 -8.38
C ASN A 146 12.60 -1.84 -7.96
N PHE A 147 11.92 -1.35 -6.93
CA PHE A 147 10.73 -1.98 -6.37
C PHE A 147 9.59 -2.13 -7.39
N ILE A 148 9.36 -1.10 -8.22
CA ILE A 148 8.26 -1.11 -9.22
C ILE A 148 8.53 -2.15 -10.31
N GLU A 149 9.75 -2.29 -10.78
CA GLU A 149 10.11 -3.34 -11.77
C GLU A 149 9.91 -4.73 -11.19
N ALA A 150 10.30 -4.95 -9.93
CA ALA A 150 10.09 -6.21 -9.24
C ALA A 150 8.60 -6.50 -9.05
N MET A 151 7.78 -5.50 -8.67
CA MET A 151 6.32 -5.64 -8.55
C MET A 151 5.66 -5.96 -9.89
N ASN A 152 6.11 -5.36 -11.00
CA ASN A 152 5.61 -5.69 -12.34
C ASN A 152 5.89 -7.15 -12.71
N LYS A 153 7.03 -7.71 -12.29
CA LYS A 153 7.32 -9.14 -12.47
C LYS A 153 6.40 -10.01 -11.62
N VAL A 154 6.23 -9.66 -10.36
CA VAL A 154 5.33 -10.41 -9.44
C VAL A 154 3.90 -10.43 -9.96
N ILE A 155 3.37 -9.31 -10.45
CA ILE A 155 1.99 -9.27 -10.96
C ILE A 155 1.85 -10.07 -12.27
N ALA A 156 2.91 -10.15 -13.08
CA ALA A 156 2.94 -11.02 -14.27
C ALA A 156 2.92 -12.50 -13.88
N ASP A 157 3.73 -12.90 -12.89
CA ASP A 157 3.75 -14.27 -12.37
C ASP A 157 2.39 -14.67 -11.75
N ILE A 158 1.71 -13.74 -11.05
CA ILE A 158 0.35 -13.94 -10.54
C ILE A 158 -0.64 -14.13 -11.69
N GLN A 159 -0.58 -13.31 -12.73
CA GLN A 159 -1.47 -13.40 -13.89
C GLN A 159 -1.30 -14.76 -14.59
N GLU A 160 -0.07 -15.21 -14.80
CA GLU A 160 0.24 -16.50 -15.41
C GLU A 160 -0.27 -17.67 -14.54
N LYS A 161 0.04 -17.67 -13.24
CA LYS A 161 -0.35 -18.75 -12.32
C LYS A 161 -1.86 -18.87 -12.15
N THR A 162 -2.59 -17.78 -12.21
CA THR A 162 -4.06 -17.77 -12.11
C THR A 162 -4.75 -18.00 -13.44
N ASP A 163 -4.00 -18.01 -14.55
CA ASP A 163 -4.52 -18.02 -15.90
C ASP A 163 -5.62 -16.94 -16.10
N SER A 164 -5.38 -15.76 -15.51
CA SER A 164 -6.33 -14.66 -15.52
C SER A 164 -6.21 -13.80 -16.78
N PHE A 165 -7.27 -13.04 -17.08
CA PHE A 165 -7.20 -12.04 -18.15
C PHE A 165 -6.40 -10.82 -17.70
N CYS A 166 -6.62 -10.38 -16.45
CA CYS A 166 -5.95 -9.21 -15.90
C CYS A 166 -5.67 -9.42 -14.40
N SER A 167 -4.48 -9.02 -13.97
CA SER A 167 -4.09 -8.89 -12.56
C SER A 167 -3.55 -7.50 -12.32
N VAL A 168 -4.06 -6.81 -11.29
CA VAL A 168 -3.73 -5.41 -10.97
C VAL A 168 -3.60 -5.24 -9.47
N ILE A 169 -2.64 -4.45 -9.03
CA ILE A 169 -2.59 -3.90 -7.69
C ILE A 169 -2.95 -2.42 -7.75
N PHE A 170 -4.00 -2.04 -7.04
CA PHE A 170 -4.38 -0.66 -6.81
C PHE A 170 -3.94 -0.21 -5.42
N MET A 171 -3.28 0.93 -5.36
CA MET A 171 -3.04 1.64 -4.12
C MET A 171 -4.20 2.58 -3.83
N ILE A 172 -4.63 2.65 -2.57
CA ILE A 172 -5.78 3.44 -2.12
C ILE A 172 -5.34 4.27 -0.92
N ASP A 173 -5.42 5.58 -1.05
CA ASP A 173 -5.26 6.52 0.04
C ASP A 173 -6.56 7.32 0.21
N GLU A 174 -7.40 6.90 1.18
CA GLU A 174 -8.69 7.54 1.45
C GLU A 174 -8.52 8.96 2.00
N GLU A 175 -7.45 9.24 2.75
CA GLU A 175 -7.20 10.56 3.33
C GLU A 175 -6.81 11.59 2.26
N ALA A 176 -6.01 11.17 1.27
CA ALA A 176 -5.60 12.01 0.16
C ALA A 176 -6.57 11.95 -1.04
N ASP A 177 -7.68 11.20 -0.94
CA ASP A 177 -8.62 10.92 -2.05
C ASP A 177 -7.90 10.44 -3.33
N LYS A 178 -6.88 9.58 -3.17
CA LYS A 178 -6.03 9.13 -4.25
C LYS A 178 -6.16 7.62 -4.47
N ILE A 179 -6.40 7.26 -5.72
CA ILE A 179 -6.41 5.87 -6.19
C ILE A 179 -5.46 5.81 -7.39
N ALA A 180 -4.52 4.88 -7.37
CA ALA A 180 -3.59 4.70 -8.46
C ALA A 180 -3.20 3.22 -8.62
N PRO A 181 -3.05 2.72 -9.85
CA PRO A 181 -2.46 1.42 -10.08
C PRO A 181 -0.98 1.45 -9.70
N LEU A 182 -0.53 0.46 -8.95
CA LEU A 182 0.89 0.25 -8.65
C LEU A 182 1.55 -0.53 -9.79
N CYS A 183 0.93 -1.63 -10.19
CA CYS A 183 1.37 -2.48 -11.29
C CYS A 183 0.18 -3.26 -11.88
N SER A 184 0.29 -3.67 -13.13
CA SER A 184 -0.72 -4.44 -13.81
C SER A 184 -0.14 -5.36 -14.88
N LYS A 185 -0.79 -6.51 -15.12
CA LYS A 185 -0.48 -7.39 -16.24
C LYS A 185 -1.79 -7.89 -16.87
N TYR A 186 -1.81 -7.88 -18.20
CA TYR A 186 -2.92 -8.36 -19.01
C TYR A 186 -2.44 -9.56 -19.85
N ARG A 187 -3.35 -10.50 -20.12
CA ARG A 187 -3.09 -11.62 -21.01
C ARG A 187 -2.88 -11.15 -22.45
N ASN A 188 -3.63 -10.11 -22.86
CA ASN A 188 -3.49 -9.47 -24.16
C ASN A 188 -2.63 -8.21 -23.98
N ASP A 189 -1.48 -8.13 -24.67
CA ASP A 189 -0.55 -7.00 -24.60
C ASP A 189 -1.13 -5.70 -25.22
N GLU A 190 -2.25 -5.78 -25.98
CA GLU A 190 -2.96 -4.60 -26.48
C GLU A 190 -3.86 -3.94 -25.42
N ALA A 191 -4.24 -4.66 -24.37
CA ALA A 191 -5.04 -4.12 -23.28
C ALA A 191 -4.17 -3.31 -22.30
N THR A 192 -4.67 -2.15 -21.88
CA THR A 192 -3.95 -1.24 -21.01
C THR A 192 -4.73 -0.96 -19.72
N ILE A 193 -4.00 -0.51 -18.68
CA ILE A 193 -4.64 -0.06 -17.44
C ILE A 193 -5.61 1.11 -17.68
N ASP A 194 -5.31 1.98 -18.64
CA ASP A 194 -6.17 3.12 -18.99
C ASP A 194 -7.52 2.65 -19.54
N ASP A 195 -7.54 1.54 -20.29
CA ASP A 195 -8.79 0.95 -20.78
C ASP A 195 -9.62 0.41 -19.62
N PHE A 196 -8.98 -0.23 -18.65
CA PHE A 196 -9.65 -0.72 -17.46
C PHE A 196 -10.19 0.43 -16.59
N MET A 197 -9.43 1.50 -16.44
CA MET A 197 -9.83 2.68 -15.65
C MET A 197 -11.06 3.39 -16.22
N LYS A 198 -11.42 3.20 -17.50
CA LYS A 198 -12.66 3.72 -18.09
C LYS A 198 -13.93 3.15 -17.43
N PHE A 199 -13.84 1.93 -16.91
CA PHE A 199 -14.94 1.23 -16.24
C PHE A 199 -14.87 1.36 -14.71
N LEU A 200 -13.81 1.97 -14.16
CA LEU A 200 -13.55 2.04 -12.74
C LEU A 200 -13.67 3.48 -12.22
N SER A 201 -14.82 3.80 -11.62
CA SER A 201 -14.97 5.08 -10.91
C SER A 201 -14.42 4.99 -9.49
N LYS A 202 -14.07 6.14 -8.89
CA LYS A 202 -13.68 6.23 -7.47
C LYS A 202 -14.74 5.61 -6.54
N ASP A 203 -16.02 5.83 -6.85
CA ASP A 203 -17.14 5.29 -6.04
C ASP A 203 -17.12 3.75 -6.00
N VAL A 204 -16.77 3.11 -7.13
CA VAL A 204 -16.60 1.65 -7.20
C VAL A 204 -15.46 1.22 -6.28
N VAL A 205 -14.29 1.85 -6.37
CA VAL A 205 -13.13 1.49 -5.53
C VAL A 205 -13.41 1.69 -4.04
N TYR A 206 -14.00 2.81 -3.66
CA TYR A 206 -14.37 3.04 -2.25
C TYR A 206 -15.48 2.09 -1.78
N SER A 207 -16.32 1.59 -2.68
CA SER A 207 -17.27 0.54 -2.35
C SER A 207 -16.58 -0.77 -1.98
N TRP A 208 -15.45 -1.08 -2.63
CA TRP A 208 -14.63 -2.26 -2.29
C TRP A 208 -14.08 -2.16 -0.88
N VAL A 209 -13.53 -1.00 -0.50
CA VAL A 209 -12.99 -0.76 0.85
C VAL A 209 -14.07 -0.99 1.90
N ARG A 210 -15.29 -0.46 1.66
CA ARG A 210 -16.43 -0.69 2.58
C ARG A 210 -16.81 -2.16 2.69
N MET A 211 -16.84 -2.88 1.56
CA MET A 211 -17.19 -4.32 1.55
C MET A 211 -16.11 -5.20 2.18
N LEU A 212 -14.84 -4.81 2.06
CA LEU A 212 -13.69 -5.55 2.60
C LEU A 212 -13.44 -5.28 4.09
N LYS A 213 -14.17 -4.33 4.71
CA LYS A 213 -13.96 -3.97 6.12
C LYS A 213 -14.13 -5.17 7.07
N ASP A 214 -15.08 -6.05 6.71
CA ASP A 214 -15.44 -7.23 7.51
C ASP A 214 -15.22 -8.55 6.73
N ARG A 215 -14.42 -8.51 5.65
CA ARG A 215 -14.16 -9.67 4.79
C ARG A 215 -12.70 -9.72 4.39
N ASP A 216 -12.14 -10.93 4.33
CA ASP A 216 -10.76 -11.15 3.89
C ASP A 216 -10.60 -11.07 2.38
N SER A 217 -11.68 -11.24 1.65
CA SER A 217 -11.68 -11.24 0.19
C SER A 217 -13.11 -11.21 -0.36
N ILE A 218 -13.24 -10.81 -1.62
CA ILE A 218 -14.48 -10.88 -2.37
C ILE A 218 -14.22 -11.69 -3.62
N PHE A 219 -15.11 -12.66 -3.89
CA PHE A 219 -15.03 -13.52 -5.05
C PHE A 219 -16.35 -13.49 -5.80
N VAL A 220 -16.24 -13.48 -7.13
CA VAL A 220 -17.32 -13.75 -8.08
C VAL A 220 -16.77 -14.79 -9.04
N LYS A 221 -17.34 -15.97 -9.08
CA LYS A 221 -16.86 -17.09 -9.92
C LYS A 221 -17.82 -17.42 -11.05
N ASP A 222 -19.09 -17.02 -10.90
CA ASP A 222 -20.15 -17.32 -11.85
C ASP A 222 -21.24 -16.24 -11.87
N GLN A 223 -22.26 -16.45 -12.73
CA GLN A 223 -23.38 -15.54 -12.90
C GLN A 223 -24.22 -15.40 -11.62
N HIS A 224 -24.34 -16.45 -10.83
CA HIS A 224 -25.09 -16.42 -9.57
C HIS A 224 -24.41 -15.50 -8.55
N ASP A 225 -23.09 -15.64 -8.37
CA ASP A 225 -22.32 -14.76 -7.49
C ASP A 225 -22.39 -13.29 -7.94
N LEU A 226 -22.41 -13.05 -9.25
CA LEU A 226 -22.57 -11.70 -9.81
C LEU A 226 -23.96 -11.10 -9.51
N GLU A 227 -25.02 -11.91 -9.57
CA GLU A 227 -26.37 -11.49 -9.19
C GLU A 227 -26.49 -11.19 -7.68
N GLU A 228 -25.83 -11.98 -6.82
CA GLU A 228 -25.74 -11.68 -5.39
C GLU A 228 -24.95 -10.40 -5.13
N LEU A 229 -23.83 -10.21 -5.83
CA LEU A 229 -23.08 -8.95 -5.76
C LEU A 229 -23.93 -7.76 -6.19
N GLU A 230 -24.76 -7.90 -7.22
CA GLU A 230 -25.64 -6.81 -7.69
C GLU A 230 -26.65 -6.36 -6.64
N LYS A 231 -27.16 -7.26 -5.81
CA LYS A 231 -28.04 -6.92 -4.68
C LYS A 231 -27.33 -6.07 -3.61
N ILE A 232 -26.03 -6.31 -3.42
CA ILE A 232 -25.22 -5.65 -2.38
C ILE A 232 -24.55 -4.38 -2.91
N ASN A 233 -24.02 -4.45 -4.15
CA ASN A 233 -23.26 -3.38 -4.79
C ASN A 233 -23.57 -3.28 -6.28
N PRO A 234 -24.73 -2.70 -6.64
CA PRO A 234 -25.17 -2.61 -8.03
C PRO A 234 -24.24 -1.78 -8.92
N VAL A 235 -23.53 -0.81 -8.34
CA VAL A 235 -22.60 0.05 -9.09
C VAL A 235 -21.40 -0.76 -9.55
N TRP A 236 -20.83 -1.59 -8.68
CA TRP A 236 -19.72 -2.45 -9.05
C TRP A 236 -20.14 -3.57 -9.99
N ALA A 237 -21.27 -4.23 -9.73
CA ALA A 237 -21.79 -5.28 -10.63
C ALA A 237 -22.02 -4.75 -12.05
N LYS A 238 -22.54 -3.52 -12.18
CA LYS A 238 -22.68 -2.84 -13.48
C LYS A 238 -21.33 -2.60 -14.15
N SER A 239 -20.32 -2.17 -13.40
CA SER A 239 -18.95 -1.98 -13.90
C SER A 239 -18.35 -3.29 -14.42
N LEU A 240 -18.50 -4.41 -13.68
CA LEU A 240 -18.04 -5.73 -14.09
C LEU A 240 -18.70 -6.20 -15.40
N ARG A 241 -20.02 -6.02 -15.51
CA ARG A 241 -20.74 -6.35 -16.74
C ARG A 241 -20.31 -5.49 -17.93
N GLY A 242 -20.11 -4.19 -17.71
CA GLY A 242 -19.64 -3.27 -18.75
C GLY A 242 -18.24 -3.61 -19.27
N ALA A 243 -17.40 -4.19 -18.42
CA ALA A 243 -16.07 -4.65 -18.76
C ALA A 243 -16.01 -6.14 -19.16
N GLU A 244 -17.15 -6.81 -19.34
CA GLU A 244 -17.27 -8.24 -19.67
C GLU A 244 -16.53 -9.18 -18.69
N VAL A 245 -16.45 -8.78 -17.43
CA VAL A 245 -15.82 -9.58 -16.39
C VAL A 245 -16.78 -10.66 -15.91
N LYS A 246 -16.37 -11.92 -16.06
CA LYS A 246 -17.16 -13.11 -15.68
C LYS A 246 -16.78 -13.66 -14.31
N SER A 247 -15.54 -13.48 -13.92
CA SER A 247 -15.03 -13.86 -12.60
C SER A 247 -14.08 -12.82 -12.06
N VAL A 248 -14.09 -12.61 -10.74
CA VAL A 248 -13.21 -11.65 -10.05
C VAL A 248 -12.79 -12.16 -8.69
N VAL A 249 -11.54 -11.87 -8.36
CA VAL A 249 -10.96 -11.97 -7.03
C VAL A 249 -10.52 -10.59 -6.61
N LEU A 250 -10.94 -10.14 -5.45
CA LEU A 250 -10.52 -8.90 -4.82
C LEU A 250 -10.05 -9.19 -3.39
N VAL A 251 -8.78 -8.94 -3.13
CA VAL A 251 -8.15 -9.16 -1.82
C VAL A 251 -7.52 -7.86 -1.32
N PRO A 252 -7.77 -7.45 -0.07
CA PRO A 252 -7.18 -6.23 0.47
C PRO A 252 -5.69 -6.40 0.74
N LEU A 253 -4.95 -5.31 0.53
CA LEU A 253 -3.58 -5.15 1.00
C LEU A 253 -3.62 -4.31 2.26
N MET A 254 -3.10 -4.84 3.36
CA MET A 254 -3.28 -4.30 4.70
C MET A 254 -2.01 -3.68 5.27
N GLN A 255 -2.14 -2.56 5.96
CA GLN A 255 -1.13 -2.03 6.88
C GLN A 255 -1.75 -1.90 8.27
N GLY A 256 -1.48 -2.85 9.14
CA GLY A 256 -2.22 -3.00 10.38
C GLY A 256 -3.71 -3.24 10.12
N LYS A 257 -4.57 -2.30 10.56
CA LYS A 257 -6.02 -2.36 10.32
C LYS A 257 -6.49 -1.51 9.11
N LYS A 258 -5.58 -0.79 8.44
CA LYS A 258 -5.89 0.09 7.30
C LYS A 258 -5.72 -0.67 5.99
N ILE A 259 -6.68 -0.58 5.10
CA ILE A 259 -6.55 -1.03 3.71
C ILE A 259 -5.71 0.04 2.98
N ILE A 260 -4.54 -0.34 2.47
CA ILE A 260 -3.65 0.53 1.69
C ILE A 260 -3.76 0.28 0.19
N GLY A 261 -4.44 -0.78 -0.20
CA GLY A 261 -4.62 -1.16 -1.58
C GLY A 261 -5.42 -2.44 -1.72
N VAL A 262 -5.55 -2.92 -2.94
CA VAL A 262 -6.21 -4.18 -3.27
C VAL A 262 -5.46 -4.90 -4.40
N LEU A 263 -5.40 -6.22 -4.30
CA LEU A 263 -5.05 -7.09 -5.41
C LEU A 263 -6.34 -7.52 -6.11
N PHE A 264 -6.45 -7.20 -7.39
CA PHE A 264 -7.62 -7.41 -8.22
C PHE A 264 -7.26 -8.32 -9.41
N VAL A 265 -7.96 -9.45 -9.53
CA VAL A 265 -7.72 -10.45 -10.59
C VAL A 265 -9.04 -10.76 -11.28
N THR A 266 -9.06 -10.73 -12.62
CA THR A 266 -10.28 -10.92 -13.41
C THR A 266 -10.16 -12.04 -14.40
N ASN A 267 -11.31 -12.70 -14.68
CA ASN A 267 -11.44 -13.76 -15.66
C ASN A 267 -10.35 -14.84 -15.50
N PHE A 268 -10.21 -15.30 -14.25
CA PHE A 268 -9.30 -16.38 -13.87
C PHE A 268 -9.91 -17.76 -14.17
N ASN A 269 -9.11 -18.81 -14.13
CA ASN A 269 -9.57 -20.18 -14.32
C ASN A 269 -10.41 -20.64 -13.12
N VAL A 270 -11.74 -20.58 -13.26
CA VAL A 270 -12.69 -20.94 -12.19
C VAL A 270 -12.66 -22.42 -11.80
N GLU A 271 -12.16 -23.31 -12.65
CA GLU A 271 -11.99 -24.74 -12.30
C GLU A 271 -10.95 -24.94 -11.21
N LYS A 272 -9.97 -24.02 -11.13
CA LYS A 272 -8.92 -23.99 -10.10
C LYS A 272 -9.23 -23.01 -8.96
N PHE A 273 -10.50 -22.66 -8.77
CA PHE A 273 -10.91 -21.59 -7.85
C PHE A 273 -10.32 -21.71 -6.45
N VAL A 274 -10.34 -22.91 -5.85
CA VAL A 274 -9.86 -23.11 -4.47
C VAL A 274 -8.35 -22.87 -4.37
N GLU A 275 -7.58 -23.42 -5.31
CA GLU A 275 -6.12 -23.23 -5.38
C GLU A 275 -5.77 -21.76 -5.61
N ILE A 276 -6.49 -21.10 -6.52
CA ILE A 276 -6.27 -19.69 -6.84
C ILE A 276 -6.58 -18.82 -5.63
N LYS A 277 -7.66 -19.09 -4.90
CA LYS A 277 -7.99 -18.32 -3.71
C LYS A 277 -6.93 -18.45 -2.62
N GLU A 278 -6.52 -19.68 -2.28
CA GLU A 278 -5.45 -19.90 -1.29
C GLU A 278 -4.17 -19.17 -1.71
N PHE A 279 -3.78 -19.35 -2.96
CA PHE A 279 -2.60 -18.71 -3.54
C PHE A 279 -2.67 -17.18 -3.47
N ILE A 280 -3.77 -16.57 -3.95
CA ILE A 280 -3.94 -15.12 -3.99
C ILE A 280 -4.02 -14.53 -2.59
N THR A 281 -4.74 -15.17 -1.66
CA THR A 281 -4.88 -14.67 -0.29
C THR A 281 -3.52 -14.67 0.44
N LEU A 282 -2.77 -15.76 0.32
CA LEU A 282 -1.43 -15.84 0.88
C LEU A 282 -0.48 -14.82 0.25
N THR A 283 -0.48 -14.73 -1.07
CA THR A 283 0.36 -13.78 -1.81
C THR A 283 0.04 -12.34 -1.39
N ALA A 284 -1.25 -11.98 -1.29
CA ALA A 284 -1.67 -10.65 -0.85
C ALA A 284 -1.22 -10.33 0.58
N PHE A 285 -1.24 -11.30 1.49
CA PHE A 285 -0.73 -11.12 2.85
C PHE A 285 0.75 -10.71 2.86
N PHE A 286 1.60 -11.43 2.10
CA PHE A 286 3.02 -11.10 2.03
C PHE A 286 3.29 -9.82 1.24
N LEU A 287 2.57 -9.59 0.14
CA LEU A 287 2.67 -8.33 -0.62
C LEU A 287 2.28 -7.13 0.24
N SER A 288 1.28 -7.27 1.11
CA SER A 288 0.90 -6.23 2.08
C SER A 288 2.09 -5.80 2.94
N ALA A 289 2.86 -6.76 3.46
CA ALA A 289 4.04 -6.48 4.27
C ALA A 289 5.16 -5.80 3.47
N GLU A 290 5.48 -6.30 2.28
CA GLU A 290 6.55 -5.74 1.46
C GLU A 290 6.20 -4.33 0.91
N ILE A 291 4.94 -4.12 0.49
CA ILE A 291 4.46 -2.79 0.07
C ILE A 291 4.47 -1.83 1.25
N SER A 292 3.98 -2.25 2.43
CA SER A 292 4.01 -1.42 3.64
C SER A 292 5.43 -1.02 4.02
N ASN A 293 6.38 -1.95 3.94
CA ASN A 293 7.79 -1.66 4.21
C ASN A 293 8.36 -0.66 3.22
N ASN A 294 8.08 -0.81 1.92
CA ASN A 294 8.55 0.13 0.90
C ASN A 294 7.96 1.54 1.12
N LEU A 295 6.65 1.64 1.38
CA LEU A 295 6.01 2.93 1.70
C LEU A 295 6.59 3.59 2.94
N MET A 296 6.94 2.78 3.95
CA MET A 296 7.59 3.30 5.17
C MET A 296 9.01 3.80 4.88
N LEU A 297 9.79 3.08 4.08
CA LEU A 297 11.12 3.50 3.66
C LEU A 297 11.06 4.79 2.85
N GLU A 298 10.18 4.90 1.87
CA GLU A 298 9.96 6.12 1.08
C GLU A 298 9.58 7.31 1.99
N LYS A 299 8.69 7.08 2.95
CA LYS A 299 8.29 8.11 3.92
C LYS A 299 9.45 8.55 4.82
N LEU A 300 10.24 7.60 5.31
CA LEU A 300 11.44 7.90 6.12
C LEU A 300 12.48 8.66 5.29
N GLU A 301 12.70 8.25 4.05
CA GLU A 301 13.60 8.93 3.14
C GLU A 301 13.11 10.37 2.83
N TYR A 302 11.83 10.51 2.56
CA TYR A 302 11.20 11.82 2.37
C TYR A 302 11.38 12.71 3.61
N MET A 303 11.03 12.22 4.81
CA MET A 303 11.17 12.95 6.06
C MET A 303 12.64 13.25 6.41
N SER A 304 13.56 12.36 6.03
CA SER A 304 15.00 12.56 6.23
C SER A 304 15.59 13.63 5.32
N ASN A 305 15.01 13.84 4.13
CA ASN A 305 15.59 14.67 3.08
C ASN A 305 14.83 15.97 2.79
N ILE A 306 13.57 16.10 3.24
CA ILE A 306 12.71 17.26 2.97
C ILE A 306 12.46 18.06 4.26
N ASP A 307 12.45 19.37 4.16
CA ASP A 307 11.95 20.27 5.19
C ASP A 307 10.43 20.35 5.11
N ILE A 308 9.75 19.84 6.14
CA ILE A 308 8.29 19.66 6.15
C ILE A 308 7.55 21.01 6.03
N LEU A 309 8.12 22.10 6.55
CA LEU A 309 7.48 23.42 6.52
C LEU A 309 7.47 24.02 5.11
N THR A 310 8.62 23.96 4.44
CA THR A 310 8.83 24.66 3.16
C THR A 310 8.71 23.77 1.93
N GLY A 311 8.75 22.42 2.12
CA GLY A 311 8.68 21.44 1.05
C GLY A 311 9.89 21.46 0.11
N ILE A 312 11.01 22.08 0.49
CA ILE A 312 12.32 21.97 -0.18
C ILE A 312 13.21 20.95 0.56
N LYS A 313 14.35 20.64 -0.02
CA LYS A 313 15.32 19.74 0.62
C LYS A 313 15.83 20.32 1.92
N ASN A 314 16.13 19.47 2.90
CA ASN A 314 16.66 19.88 4.20
C ASN A 314 18.21 19.83 4.24
N ARG A 315 18.78 20.15 5.42
CA ARG A 315 20.22 20.13 5.67
C ARG A 315 20.86 18.75 5.46
N ASN A 316 20.16 17.67 5.80
CA ASN A 316 20.68 16.31 5.60
C ASN A 316 20.85 15.98 4.12
N ALA A 317 19.85 16.31 3.32
CA ALA A 317 19.93 16.16 1.85
C ALA A 317 21.07 17.02 1.25
N MET A 318 21.27 18.25 1.75
CA MET A 318 22.39 19.11 1.33
C MET A 318 23.74 18.45 1.65
N ASN A 319 23.93 17.96 2.85
CA ASN A 319 25.19 17.33 3.28
C ASN A 319 25.48 16.06 2.44
N ALA A 320 24.48 15.20 2.28
CA ALA A 320 24.60 14.01 1.44
C ALA A 320 24.99 14.35 -0.01
N ARG A 321 24.39 15.42 -0.57
CA ARG A 321 24.72 15.90 -1.91
C ARG A 321 26.14 16.41 -2.04
N VAL A 322 26.58 17.20 -1.07
CA VAL A 322 27.96 17.71 -1.00
C VAL A 322 28.96 16.56 -0.87
N ASP A 323 28.71 15.60 -0.02
CA ASP A 323 29.58 14.43 0.19
C ASP A 323 29.65 13.55 -1.06
N TRP A 324 28.54 13.38 -1.76
CA TRP A 324 28.50 12.67 -3.04
C TRP A 324 29.40 13.33 -4.10
N HIS A 325 29.31 14.66 -4.27
CA HIS A 325 30.17 15.39 -5.22
C HIS A 325 31.66 15.29 -4.86
N ILE A 326 31.99 15.30 -3.57
CA ILE A 326 33.37 15.19 -3.11
C ILE A 326 33.90 13.78 -3.33
N SER A 327 33.09 12.75 -3.12
CA SER A 327 33.48 11.34 -3.28
C SER A 327 33.65 10.95 -4.75
N ASN A 328 32.86 11.53 -5.64
CA ASN A 328 32.88 11.26 -7.10
C ASN A 328 33.82 12.21 -7.91
N LYS A 329 34.84 12.76 -7.28
CA LYS A 329 35.78 13.75 -7.84
C LYS A 329 36.39 13.40 -9.20
N MET A 330 36.46 12.14 -9.58
CA MET A 330 37.19 11.71 -10.81
C MET A 330 36.34 11.72 -12.08
N GLN A 331 34.99 11.89 -11.99
CA GLN A 331 34.17 11.70 -13.18
C GLN A 331 33.58 12.98 -13.81
N VAL A 332 33.51 14.10 -13.11
CA VAL A 332 32.86 15.31 -13.68
C VAL A 332 33.53 16.59 -13.20
N ARG A 333 34.35 17.23 -14.09
CA ARG A 333 34.71 18.65 -13.95
C ARG A 333 33.53 19.51 -14.41
N THR A 334 32.50 19.65 -13.58
CA THR A 334 31.40 20.58 -13.85
C THR A 334 31.53 21.83 -12.99
N PRO A 335 31.28 23.01 -13.55
CA PRO A 335 31.26 24.24 -12.79
C PRO A 335 30.06 24.22 -11.80
N PHE A 336 30.21 24.95 -10.70
CA PHE A 336 29.17 25.07 -9.67
C PHE A 336 28.99 26.53 -9.23
N GLY A 337 27.73 26.95 -9.15
CA GLY A 337 27.35 28.13 -8.39
C GLY A 337 26.80 27.76 -7.02
N ILE A 338 27.16 28.50 -6.00
CA ILE A 338 26.61 28.37 -4.64
C ILE A 338 26.01 29.68 -4.21
N VAL A 339 24.79 29.64 -3.66
CA VAL A 339 24.14 30.79 -3.06
C VAL A 339 23.76 30.43 -1.62
N PHE A 340 24.19 31.23 -0.66
CA PHE A 340 23.65 31.27 0.69
C PHE A 340 22.71 32.45 0.79
N ALA A 341 21.53 32.19 1.37
CA ALA A 341 20.51 33.20 1.58
C ALA A 341 19.95 33.08 3.00
N ASP A 342 20.06 34.13 3.78
CA ASP A 342 19.53 34.21 5.13
C ASP A 342 18.34 35.17 5.17
N LEU A 343 17.23 34.73 5.74
CA LEU A 343 15.97 35.47 5.74
C LEU A 343 15.98 36.52 6.84
N ASN A 344 16.09 37.79 6.43
CA ASN A 344 16.09 38.92 7.33
C ASN A 344 14.70 39.15 7.95
N GLY A 345 14.66 39.56 9.22
CA GLY A 345 13.46 39.98 9.91
C GLY A 345 12.52 38.87 10.38
N LEU A 346 12.87 37.60 10.25
CA LEU A 346 12.03 36.47 10.72
C LEU A 346 11.69 36.58 12.21
N LYS A 347 12.67 36.95 13.06
CA LYS A 347 12.43 37.15 14.49
C LYS A 347 11.44 38.26 14.74
N THR A 348 11.60 39.39 14.10
CA THR A 348 10.69 40.55 14.22
C THR A 348 9.27 40.18 13.75
N CYS A 349 9.15 39.39 12.68
CA CYS A 349 7.87 38.87 12.20
C CYS A 349 7.22 37.97 13.26
N ASN A 350 7.97 36.99 13.82
CA ASN A 350 7.48 36.10 14.88
C ASN A 350 7.04 36.85 16.14
N ASP A 351 7.85 37.81 16.59
CA ASP A 351 7.60 38.61 17.81
C ASP A 351 6.38 39.53 17.66
N ASN A 352 6.15 40.08 16.48
CA ASN A 352 5.04 41.02 16.22
C ASN A 352 3.74 40.34 15.76
N TYR A 353 3.83 39.28 14.99
CA TYR A 353 2.67 38.66 14.30
C TYR A 353 2.46 37.17 14.61
N GLY A 354 3.36 36.57 15.41
CA GLY A 354 3.28 35.17 15.80
C GLY A 354 3.96 34.20 14.82
N HIS A 355 4.17 32.97 15.28
CA HIS A 355 4.91 31.94 14.53
C HIS A 355 4.23 31.53 13.21
N GLU A 356 2.90 31.61 13.12
CA GLU A 356 2.18 31.29 11.88
C GLU A 356 2.56 32.24 10.72
N GLU A 357 2.76 33.53 11.02
CA GLU A 357 3.20 34.51 10.00
C GLU A 357 4.69 34.29 9.65
N GLY A 358 5.53 33.94 10.62
CA GLY A 358 6.91 33.54 10.35
C GLY A 358 7.00 32.29 9.47
N ASP A 359 6.12 31.31 9.68
CA ASP A 359 6.03 30.11 8.85
C ASP A 359 5.59 30.43 7.41
N LYS A 360 4.66 31.37 7.23
CA LYS A 360 4.28 31.88 5.91
C LYS A 360 5.45 32.58 5.23
N LEU A 361 6.18 33.40 5.97
CA LEU A 361 7.37 34.09 5.46
C LEU A 361 8.44 33.10 4.98
N LEU A 362 8.68 32.00 5.74
CA LEU A 362 9.59 30.92 5.35
C LEU A 362 9.13 30.20 4.08
N LYS A 363 7.82 29.94 3.95
CA LYS A 363 7.25 29.34 2.74
C LYS A 363 7.40 30.26 1.53
N ASN A 364 7.15 31.56 1.70
CA ASN A 364 7.32 32.56 0.65
C ASN A 364 8.78 32.66 0.22
N ALA A 365 9.72 32.61 1.18
CA ALA A 365 11.16 32.58 0.94
C ALA A 365 11.58 31.38 0.06
N ALA A 366 11.10 30.17 0.40
CA ALA A 366 11.35 28.98 -0.39
C ALA A 366 10.73 29.06 -1.80
N ASN A 367 9.52 29.61 -1.92
CA ASN A 367 8.85 29.78 -3.22
C ASN A 367 9.58 30.78 -4.12
N LEU A 368 10.09 31.87 -3.55
CA LEU A 368 10.88 32.87 -4.29
C LEU A 368 12.18 32.23 -4.84
N LEU A 369 12.84 31.38 -4.04
CA LEU A 369 14.02 30.64 -4.50
C LEU A 369 13.66 29.67 -5.63
N LYS A 370 12.55 28.93 -5.52
CA LYS A 370 12.06 28.03 -6.61
C LYS A 370 11.74 28.80 -7.90
N GLU A 371 11.24 30.00 -7.79
CA GLU A 371 10.94 30.84 -8.97
C GLU A 371 12.20 31.24 -9.73
N VAL A 372 13.28 31.61 -9.02
CA VAL A 372 14.53 32.06 -9.63
C VAL A 372 15.45 30.90 -10.01
N PHE A 373 15.36 29.79 -9.29
CA PHE A 373 16.19 28.58 -9.44
C PHE A 373 15.33 27.33 -9.66
N PRO A 374 14.46 27.25 -10.68
CA PRO A 374 13.47 26.20 -10.83
C PRO A 374 14.06 24.78 -11.01
N ASP A 375 15.21 24.71 -11.68
CA ASP A 375 15.88 23.45 -12.02
C ASP A 375 17.09 23.16 -11.12
N ASP A 376 17.30 24.00 -10.08
CA ASP A 376 18.46 23.92 -9.23
C ASP A 376 18.16 23.25 -7.88
N GLU A 377 19.19 22.94 -7.14
CA GLU A 377 19.09 22.22 -5.88
C GLU A 377 18.95 23.20 -4.71
N ILE A 378 17.73 23.35 -4.18
CA ILE A 378 17.41 24.28 -3.10
C ILE A 378 17.27 23.54 -1.77
N TYR A 379 17.93 24.05 -0.74
CA TYR A 379 17.98 23.47 0.59
C TYR A 379 17.65 24.49 1.67
N ARG A 380 16.95 24.07 2.73
CA ARG A 380 16.87 24.81 3.99
C ARG A 380 17.92 24.24 4.95
N ALA A 381 18.99 25.00 5.19
CA ALA A 381 20.14 24.54 5.98
C ALA A 381 19.98 24.82 7.48
N GLY A 382 19.13 25.79 7.85
CA GLY A 382 18.86 26.18 9.22
C GLY A 382 17.47 26.80 9.38
N GLY A 383 17.20 27.45 10.49
CA GLY A 383 15.91 28.07 10.78
C GLY A 383 15.47 29.08 9.72
N ASP A 384 16.33 30.02 9.39
CA ASP A 384 16.19 31.13 8.45
C ASP A 384 17.19 31.05 7.27
N GLU A 385 18.03 30.00 7.24
CA GLU A 385 19.12 29.83 6.27
C GLU A 385 18.72 28.91 5.12
N PHE A 386 18.96 29.35 3.90
CA PHE A 386 18.75 28.62 2.67
C PHE A 386 20.05 28.52 1.87
N VAL A 387 20.21 27.43 1.16
CA VAL A 387 21.35 27.19 0.29
C VAL A 387 20.84 26.74 -1.07
N VAL A 388 21.40 27.29 -2.13
CA VAL A 388 21.16 26.84 -3.52
C VAL A 388 22.46 26.36 -4.11
N ILE A 389 22.45 25.13 -4.65
CA ILE A 389 23.54 24.55 -5.43
C ILE A 389 23.10 24.54 -6.89
N VAL A 390 23.88 25.18 -7.75
CA VAL A 390 23.60 25.35 -9.19
C VAL A 390 24.65 24.58 -9.98
N PRO A 391 24.45 23.28 -10.25
CA PRO A 391 25.41 22.46 -10.96
C PRO A 391 25.41 22.74 -12.47
N GLY A 392 26.57 22.68 -13.12
CA GLY A 392 26.71 22.81 -14.57
C GLY A 392 26.46 24.21 -15.13
N SER A 393 26.30 25.23 -14.28
CA SER A 393 25.98 26.58 -14.73
C SER A 393 27.22 27.35 -15.19
N GLU A 394 27.12 27.98 -16.34
CA GLU A 394 28.09 28.99 -16.76
C GLU A 394 28.09 30.19 -15.83
N LYS A 395 29.27 30.82 -15.64
CA LYS A 395 29.39 31.93 -14.66
C LYS A 395 28.44 33.07 -14.93
N ALA A 396 28.26 33.46 -16.19
CA ALA A 396 27.40 34.56 -16.57
C ALA A 396 25.89 34.27 -16.25
N ASP A 397 25.42 33.06 -16.48
CA ASP A 397 24.05 32.66 -16.18
C ASP A 397 23.82 32.55 -14.67
N PHE A 398 24.78 32.05 -13.92
CA PHE A 398 24.76 32.07 -12.47
C PHE A 398 24.68 33.49 -11.90
N GLU A 399 25.56 34.39 -12.35
CA GLU A 399 25.57 35.79 -11.90
C GLU A 399 24.25 36.52 -12.23
N LYS A 400 23.61 36.18 -13.36
CA LYS A 400 22.28 36.70 -13.71
C LYS A 400 21.21 36.26 -12.71
N LYS A 401 21.15 34.95 -12.37
CA LYS A 401 20.23 34.40 -11.36
C LYS A 401 20.47 35.04 -9.99
N VAL A 402 21.75 35.23 -9.60
CA VAL A 402 22.11 35.88 -8.33
C VAL A 402 21.65 37.35 -8.32
N SER A 403 21.81 38.07 -9.44
CA SER A 403 21.32 39.44 -9.57
C SER A 403 19.80 39.53 -9.47
N GLU A 404 19.10 38.58 -10.09
CA GLU A 404 17.65 38.47 -10.04
C GLU A 404 17.11 38.25 -8.64
N ILE A 405 17.68 37.26 -7.91
CA ILE A 405 17.23 36.98 -6.53
C ILE A 405 17.50 38.18 -5.61
N LYS A 406 18.67 38.83 -5.72
CA LYS A 406 18.98 40.05 -4.96
C LYS A 406 17.97 41.17 -5.20
N LYS A 407 17.53 41.34 -6.45
CA LYS A 407 16.52 42.33 -6.80
C LYS A 407 15.13 41.98 -6.23
N LYS A 408 14.71 40.73 -6.36
CA LYS A 408 13.39 40.26 -5.90
C LYS A 408 13.27 40.20 -4.39
N SER A 409 14.38 40.04 -3.67
CA SER A 409 14.43 39.93 -2.21
C SER A 409 15.06 41.14 -1.52
N SER A 410 15.03 42.32 -2.15
CA SER A 410 15.52 43.53 -1.52
C SER A 410 14.56 44.05 -0.46
N TYR A 411 15.08 44.88 0.47
CA TYR A 411 14.26 45.50 1.51
C TYR A 411 13.04 46.25 0.96
N GLY A 412 11.89 46.02 1.58
CA GLY A 412 10.59 46.52 1.13
C GLY A 412 9.77 45.55 0.29
N ASN A 413 10.30 44.40 -0.09
CA ASN A 413 9.56 43.30 -0.68
C ASN A 413 9.06 42.32 0.42
N ASP A 414 8.13 41.44 0.06
CA ASP A 414 7.55 40.46 0.97
C ASP A 414 8.60 39.48 1.60
N VAL A 415 9.69 39.23 0.86
CA VAL A 415 10.83 38.46 1.30
C VAL A 415 12.10 39.27 1.18
N CYS A 416 12.89 39.33 2.24
CA CYS A 416 14.17 40.01 2.26
C CYS A 416 15.30 39.10 2.66
N PHE A 417 16.26 38.84 1.74
CA PHE A 417 17.41 38.00 2.03
C PHE A 417 18.70 38.81 2.17
N ALA A 418 19.56 38.38 3.08
CA ALA A 418 21.00 38.61 2.97
C ALA A 418 21.59 37.50 2.08
N ILE A 419 22.33 37.86 1.04
CA ILE A 419 22.76 36.93 0.01
C ILE A 419 24.26 36.99 -0.20
N GLY A 420 24.90 35.80 -0.03
CA GLY A 420 26.26 35.56 -0.50
C GLY A 420 26.29 34.51 -1.61
N SER A 421 27.22 34.66 -2.52
CA SER A 421 27.34 33.74 -3.65
C SER A 421 28.78 33.54 -4.08
N HIS A 422 29.10 32.33 -4.56
CA HIS A 422 30.41 32.00 -5.14
C HIS A 422 30.25 31.04 -6.29
N TRP A 423 31.02 31.23 -7.34
CA TRP A 423 31.07 30.32 -8.49
C TRP A 423 32.45 29.71 -8.62
N THR A 424 32.52 28.41 -8.97
CA THR A 424 33.79 27.68 -9.19
C THR A 424 33.71 26.80 -10.41
N GLU A 425 34.80 26.67 -11.13
CA GLU A 425 34.95 25.75 -12.27
C GLU A 425 35.19 24.29 -11.84
N ASP A 426 35.51 24.07 -10.58
CA ASP A 426 35.98 22.78 -10.08
C ASP A 426 35.11 22.28 -8.94
N ALA A 427 34.39 21.20 -9.19
CA ALA A 427 33.59 20.48 -8.17
C ALA A 427 34.42 20.05 -6.94
N GLY A 428 35.72 19.81 -7.11
CA GLY A 428 36.61 19.50 -6.00
C GLY A 428 36.77 20.60 -4.98
N LYS A 429 36.37 21.83 -5.34
CA LYS A 429 36.40 23.02 -4.47
C LYS A 429 35.06 23.38 -3.88
N LEU A 430 34.05 22.50 -3.96
CA LEU A 430 32.69 22.76 -3.55
C LEU A 430 32.59 23.26 -2.08
N ARG A 431 33.28 22.59 -1.13
CA ARG A 431 33.30 23.04 0.28
C ARG A 431 33.90 24.43 0.46
N MET A 432 34.97 24.74 -0.29
CA MET A 432 35.58 26.06 -0.27
C MET A 432 34.62 27.12 -0.88
N ALA A 433 33.95 26.78 -1.97
CA ALA A 433 32.95 27.66 -2.58
C ALA A 433 31.77 27.94 -1.63
N MET A 434 31.33 26.91 -0.89
CA MET A 434 30.30 27.08 0.14
C MET A 434 30.77 28.02 1.24
N HIS A 435 31.99 27.86 1.75
CA HIS A 435 32.54 28.73 2.79
C HIS A 435 32.63 30.20 2.32
N LEU A 436 33.13 30.44 1.11
CA LEU A 436 33.22 31.80 0.54
C LEU A 436 31.83 32.44 0.30
N ALA A 437 30.83 31.64 -0.11
CA ALA A 437 29.48 32.13 -0.26
C ALA A 437 28.83 32.44 1.11
N ASP A 438 29.09 31.64 2.13
CA ASP A 438 28.61 31.87 3.50
C ASP A 438 29.21 33.14 4.12
N GLU A 439 30.55 33.34 4.01
CA GLU A 439 31.21 34.59 4.43
C GLU A 439 30.61 35.82 3.74
N ALA A 440 30.38 35.74 2.43
CA ALA A 440 29.78 36.82 1.68
C ALA A 440 28.33 37.13 2.12
N MET A 441 27.57 36.12 2.47
CA MET A 441 26.21 36.28 3.03
C MET A 441 26.24 36.93 4.40
N TYR A 442 27.20 36.54 5.26
CA TYR A 442 27.34 37.13 6.58
C TYR A 442 27.69 38.61 6.50
N ASP A 443 28.59 38.99 5.59
CA ASP A 443 28.92 40.39 5.31
C ASP A 443 27.71 41.22 4.82
N ASP A 444 26.87 40.64 3.98
CA ASP A 444 25.65 41.24 3.49
C ASP A 444 24.60 41.43 4.61
N LYS A 445 24.48 40.41 5.47
CA LYS A 445 23.64 40.44 6.67
C LYS A 445 24.06 41.53 7.64
N ASP A 446 25.35 41.66 7.91
CA ASP A 446 25.90 42.74 8.76
C ASP A 446 25.62 44.14 8.20
N LYS A 447 25.74 44.34 6.90
CA LYS A 447 25.39 45.59 6.24
C LYS A 447 23.91 45.91 6.37
N PHE A 448 23.05 44.90 6.19
CA PHE A 448 21.59 45.06 6.31
C PHE A 448 21.21 45.56 7.71
N TYR A 449 21.65 44.92 8.80
CA TYR A 449 21.29 45.28 10.17
C TYR A 449 21.93 46.58 10.64
N LYS A 450 23.09 46.98 10.10
CA LYS A 450 23.64 48.32 10.33
C LYS A 450 22.79 49.44 9.74
N ASN A 451 22.15 49.17 8.62
CA ASN A 451 21.31 50.15 7.93
C ASN A 451 19.84 50.15 8.41
N HIS A 452 19.41 49.10 9.12
CA HIS A 452 18.02 48.88 9.57
C HIS A 452 18.02 48.50 11.07
N SER A 453 18.38 49.47 11.92
CA SER A 453 18.51 49.28 13.38
C SER A 453 17.19 49.00 14.11
N ASP A 454 16.05 49.22 13.45
CA ASP A 454 14.70 48.91 13.91
C ASP A 454 14.33 47.42 13.78
N ILE A 455 15.11 46.66 13.04
CA ILE A 455 14.90 45.21 12.84
C ILE A 455 15.79 44.42 13.81
N SER A 456 15.17 43.56 14.62
CA SER A 456 15.88 42.76 15.61
C SER A 456 16.67 41.61 14.94
N ARG A 457 17.99 41.55 15.21
CA ARG A 457 18.84 40.41 14.79
C ARG A 457 18.60 39.20 15.66
N ARG A 458 18.58 38.03 15.07
CA ARG A 458 18.64 36.73 15.81
C ARG A 458 20.08 36.58 16.35
N THR A 459 20.23 36.43 17.68
CA THR A 459 21.53 36.18 18.33
C THR A 459 21.85 34.69 18.28
#